data_6234f5dee66b9d47289744c653f6675d
#
_entry.id   6234f5dee66b9d47289744c653f6675d
#
_cell.length_a   1.000
_cell.length_b   1.000
_cell.length_c   1.000
_cell.angle_alpha   90.00
_cell.angle_beta   90.00
_cell.angle_gamma   90.00
#
_symmetry.space_group_name_H-M   'P 1'
#
loop_
_entity.id
_entity.type
_entity.pdbx_description
1 polymer ?
#
loop_
_entity_poly.entity_id
_entity_poly.type
_entity_poly.pdbx_seq_one_letter_code
_entity_poly.pdbx_strand_id
1 'polypeptide(L)'
;MWVVQTGQVSLGTEPGKTDKTAPVLRAERTTFTGLIRGTTYYYQAFAGDAGKGSFKTPPMGEAQFQFVVYGDTRTRHEVHREVIASVLKYSNPDFVLHTGDLVADGNDPSLWPIFFDAERELLRKVVFFPSLGNHERDSGNYFDFLNAKRYYSFNWGSAHFTVIDSDIENVGSTQAEKDAFWLEQTRWLENDLQKAQKADFRFIVAHHPPMTAVKRRQGENPHMTALEPMFEKYRLSAGFFGHDHNYQHYLKNGVHYFITGGGGAPLYDVDTPPVGIAQKVASTENFVVVQVDGKTARVEGRTPDGQSLDITQLKSYPAADAPSK
;
A
#
# COMPACT_ATOMS: atom_id res chain seq x y z
N MET A 1 13.99 -0.68 11.08
CA MET A 1 13.18 -0.06 12.15
C MET A 1 12.36 -1.15 12.83
N TRP A 2 12.07 -1.04 14.09
CA TRP A 2 11.13 -1.89 14.83
C TRP A 2 10.48 -1.09 15.96
N VAL A 3 9.29 -1.53 16.38
CA VAL A 3 8.54 -0.86 17.46
C VAL A 3 8.61 -1.72 18.71
N VAL A 4 8.96 -1.10 19.83
CA VAL A 4 9.07 -1.75 21.14
C VAL A 4 8.09 -1.15 22.13
N GLN A 5 7.46 -1.98 22.93
CA GLN A 5 6.67 -1.53 24.08
C GLN A 5 7.62 -1.29 25.25
N THR A 6 7.69 -0.04 25.73
CA THR A 6 8.58 0.38 26.81
C THR A 6 7.88 0.53 28.15
N GLY A 7 6.56 0.47 28.16
CA GLY A 7 5.74 0.61 29.36
C GLY A 7 4.25 0.53 29.07
N GLN A 8 3.47 0.93 30.07
CA GLN A 8 2.02 1.01 29.99
C GLN A 8 1.55 2.20 30.83
N VAL A 9 0.58 2.94 30.32
CA VAL A 9 -0.09 4.03 31.02
C VAL A 9 -1.54 3.62 31.30
N SER A 10 -1.98 3.88 32.53
CA SER A 10 -3.35 3.63 32.95
C SER A 10 -4.05 4.95 33.30
N LEU A 11 -5.28 5.11 32.86
CA LEU A 11 -6.10 6.30 33.04
C LEU A 11 -7.42 5.93 33.71
N GLY A 12 -7.90 6.78 34.63
CA GLY A 12 -9.20 6.68 35.25
C GLY A 12 -9.70 8.05 35.69
N THR A 13 -10.99 8.12 36.05
CA THR A 13 -11.66 9.35 36.49
C THR A 13 -11.56 9.58 38.00
N GLU A 14 -11.10 8.60 38.78
CA GLU A 14 -10.93 8.68 40.22
C GLU A 14 -9.51 8.23 40.64
N PRO A 15 -8.95 8.82 41.70
CA PRO A 15 -7.62 8.39 42.20
C PRO A 15 -7.61 6.90 42.57
N GLY A 16 -6.63 6.17 42.01
CA GLY A 16 -6.45 4.74 42.27
C GLY A 16 -7.42 3.80 41.54
N LYS A 17 -8.34 4.32 40.75
CA LYS A 17 -9.17 3.51 39.84
C LYS A 17 -8.83 3.81 38.40
N THR A 18 -8.40 2.81 37.68
CA THR A 18 -8.04 2.92 36.26
C THR A 18 -8.88 1.96 35.44
N ASP A 19 -9.58 2.50 34.43
CA ASP A 19 -10.52 1.80 33.57
C ASP A 19 -10.03 1.69 32.10
N LYS A 20 -8.97 2.42 31.76
CA LYS A 20 -8.32 2.40 30.47
C LYS A 20 -6.82 2.22 30.62
N THR A 21 -6.25 1.42 29.74
CA THR A 21 -4.80 1.24 29.62
C THR A 21 -4.34 1.34 28.18
N ALA A 22 -3.17 1.93 27.96
CA ALA A 22 -2.54 2.00 26.65
C ALA A 22 -1.05 1.66 26.75
N PRO A 23 -0.46 0.97 25.77
CA PRO A 23 0.97 0.73 25.72
C PRO A 23 1.72 2.03 25.44
N VAL A 24 2.92 2.15 26.03
CA VAL A 24 3.91 3.15 25.61
C VAL A 24 4.79 2.51 24.56
N LEU A 25 4.69 2.98 23.32
CA LEU A 25 5.44 2.44 22.18
C LEU A 25 6.56 3.40 21.79
N ARG A 26 7.67 2.82 21.33
CA ARG A 26 8.81 3.58 20.80
C ARG A 26 9.32 2.92 19.52
N ALA A 27 9.50 3.71 18.46
CA ALA A 27 10.17 3.26 17.24
C ALA A 27 11.68 3.33 17.40
N GLU A 28 12.36 2.21 17.16
CA GLU A 28 13.81 2.10 17.11
C GLU A 28 14.26 2.02 15.66
N ARG A 29 15.27 2.78 15.29
CA ARG A 29 15.73 2.91 13.91
C ARG A 29 17.24 2.79 13.81
N THR A 30 17.70 2.12 12.75
CA THR A 30 19.08 2.17 12.30
C THR A 30 19.13 2.27 10.79
N THR A 31 20.17 2.91 10.27
CA THR A 31 20.35 3.12 8.83
C THR A 31 21.68 2.54 8.41
N PHE A 32 21.65 1.69 7.39
CA PHE A 32 22.85 1.19 6.72
C PHE A 32 22.99 1.89 5.38
N THR A 33 24.19 2.33 5.06
CA THR A 33 24.53 2.99 3.79
C THR A 33 25.54 2.16 3.01
N GLY A 34 25.72 2.44 1.72
CA GLY A 34 26.70 1.72 0.89
C GLY A 34 26.30 0.28 0.55
N LEU A 35 25.03 -0.06 0.65
CA LEU A 35 24.55 -1.41 0.33
C LEU A 35 24.61 -1.67 -1.16
N ILE A 36 25.00 -2.92 -1.52
CA ILE A 36 25.03 -3.39 -2.91
C ILE A 36 23.60 -3.61 -3.39
N ARG A 37 23.28 -3.15 -4.60
CA ARG A 37 21.97 -3.33 -5.23
C ARG A 37 21.68 -4.79 -5.57
N GLY A 38 20.39 -5.18 -5.53
CA GLY A 38 19.93 -6.53 -5.85
C GLY A 38 20.42 -7.61 -4.89
N THR A 39 20.83 -7.23 -3.69
CA THR A 39 21.44 -8.12 -2.69
C THR A 39 20.51 -8.34 -1.51
N THR A 40 20.40 -9.60 -1.08
CA THR A 40 19.71 -9.94 0.17
C THR A 40 20.66 -9.76 1.35
N TYR A 41 20.24 -8.96 2.31
CA TYR A 41 20.93 -8.75 3.59
C TYR A 41 20.17 -9.40 4.73
N TYR A 42 20.91 -9.94 5.68
CA TYR A 42 20.37 -10.52 6.92
C TYR A 42 20.71 -9.63 8.08
N TYR A 43 19.77 -9.42 8.99
CA TYR A 43 19.95 -8.56 10.15
C TYR A 43 19.56 -9.25 11.44
N GLN A 44 20.09 -8.73 12.55
CA GLN A 44 19.66 -9.07 13.89
C GLN A 44 19.51 -7.79 14.71
N ALA A 45 18.26 -7.46 15.06
CA ALA A 45 17.93 -6.25 15.80
C ALA A 45 18.17 -6.42 17.32
N PHE A 46 17.85 -7.61 17.85
CA PHE A 46 18.02 -7.96 19.27
C PHE A 46 18.23 -9.49 19.42
N ALA A 47 18.59 -9.92 20.61
CA ALA A 47 18.90 -11.34 20.86
C ALA A 47 17.71 -12.26 20.62
N GLY A 48 17.99 -13.47 20.15
CA GLY A 48 16.98 -14.50 19.84
C GLY A 48 16.44 -14.42 18.41
N ASP A 49 15.66 -15.43 18.03
CA ASP A 49 15.17 -15.58 16.65
C ASP A 49 14.14 -14.52 16.24
N ALA A 50 13.41 -13.97 17.21
CA ALA A 50 12.46 -12.90 16.96
C ALA A 50 13.12 -11.61 16.45
N GLY A 51 14.42 -11.38 16.76
CA GLY A 51 15.19 -10.25 16.26
C GLY A 51 15.82 -10.44 14.88
N LYS A 52 15.74 -11.63 14.30
CA LYS A 52 16.33 -11.96 12.99
C LYS A 52 15.39 -11.64 11.85
N GLY A 53 15.96 -11.19 10.74
CA GLY A 53 15.22 -10.96 9.52
C GLY A 53 16.14 -10.77 8.32
N SER A 54 15.54 -10.48 7.18
CA SER A 54 16.25 -10.19 5.94
C SER A 54 15.51 -9.11 5.16
N PHE A 55 16.18 -8.52 4.20
CA PHE A 55 15.57 -7.66 3.19
C PHE A 55 16.42 -7.69 1.94
N LYS A 56 15.81 -7.43 0.79
CA LYS A 56 16.51 -7.29 -0.48
C LYS A 56 16.59 -5.82 -0.87
N THR A 57 17.75 -5.39 -1.35
CA THR A 57 17.90 -4.06 -1.93
C THR A 57 17.37 -4.03 -3.36
N PRO A 58 16.84 -2.89 -3.84
CA PRO A 58 16.35 -2.79 -5.21
C PRO A 58 17.42 -3.20 -6.23
N PRO A 59 17.11 -4.08 -7.19
CA PRO A 59 18.01 -4.38 -8.30
C PRO A 59 18.08 -3.21 -9.29
N MET A 60 18.92 -3.31 -10.30
CA MET A 60 18.98 -2.36 -11.43
C MET A 60 18.38 -2.97 -12.69
N GLY A 61 17.81 -2.13 -13.54
CA GLY A 61 17.39 -2.50 -14.90
C GLY A 61 16.31 -3.57 -14.96
N GLU A 62 16.34 -4.38 -15.99
CA GLU A 62 15.34 -5.43 -16.31
C GLU A 62 15.50 -6.70 -15.44
N ALA A 63 15.60 -6.55 -14.13
CA ALA A 63 15.70 -7.67 -13.21
C ALA A 63 14.33 -8.25 -12.90
N GLN A 64 14.29 -9.55 -12.61
CA GLN A 64 13.10 -10.19 -12.06
C GLN A 64 12.88 -9.79 -10.62
N PHE A 65 11.63 -9.45 -10.29
CA PHE A 65 11.20 -9.22 -8.92
C PHE A 65 9.71 -9.49 -8.76
N GLN A 66 9.30 -9.69 -7.53
CA GLN A 66 7.90 -9.90 -7.16
C GLN A 66 7.50 -8.97 -6.03
N PHE A 67 6.29 -8.43 -6.08
CA PHE A 67 5.71 -7.71 -4.97
C PHE A 67 4.26 -8.12 -4.74
N VAL A 68 3.78 -7.87 -3.55
CA VAL A 68 2.38 -8.11 -3.16
C VAL A 68 1.72 -6.81 -2.79
N VAL A 69 0.42 -6.74 -3.05
CA VAL A 69 -0.41 -5.59 -2.69
C VAL A 69 -1.64 -6.08 -1.94
N TYR A 70 -1.95 -5.46 -0.82
CA TYR A 70 -3.19 -5.62 -0.05
C TYR A 70 -3.40 -4.39 0.83
N GLY A 71 -4.57 -4.26 1.43
CA GLY A 71 -4.88 -3.19 2.37
C GLY A 71 -6.12 -3.47 3.18
N ASP A 72 -6.58 -2.48 3.96
CA ASP A 72 -7.79 -2.58 4.78
C ASP A 72 -7.73 -3.73 5.80
N THR A 73 -6.58 -3.84 6.48
CA THR A 73 -6.27 -4.90 7.46
C THR A 73 -6.77 -4.59 8.87
N ARG A 74 -7.35 -3.43 9.06
CA ARG A 74 -7.67 -2.73 10.31
C ARG A 74 -8.57 -3.46 11.33
N THR A 75 -9.30 -4.51 10.91
CA THR A 75 -10.21 -5.29 11.76
C THR A 75 -10.16 -6.77 11.37
N ARG A 76 -10.95 -7.64 12.03
CA ARG A 76 -10.95 -9.11 11.80
C ARG A 76 -9.53 -9.66 11.68
N HIS A 77 -8.76 -9.49 12.75
CA HIS A 77 -7.32 -9.80 12.76
C HIS A 77 -6.98 -11.25 12.42
N GLU A 78 -7.91 -12.19 12.60
CA GLU A 78 -7.77 -13.59 12.16
C GLU A 78 -7.71 -13.66 10.64
N VAL A 79 -8.62 -12.97 9.94
CA VAL A 79 -8.63 -12.88 8.47
C VAL A 79 -7.35 -12.22 7.96
N HIS A 80 -6.91 -11.14 8.63
CA HIS A 80 -5.63 -10.51 8.30
C HIS A 80 -4.47 -11.52 8.40
N ARG A 81 -4.38 -12.31 9.47
CA ARG A 81 -3.36 -13.36 9.60
C ARG A 81 -3.47 -14.43 8.52
N GLU A 82 -4.69 -14.80 8.11
CA GLU A 82 -4.92 -15.75 7.01
C GLU A 82 -4.40 -15.18 5.67
N VAL A 83 -4.64 -13.90 5.39
CA VAL A 83 -4.09 -13.21 4.21
C VAL A 83 -2.57 -13.26 4.25
N ILE A 84 -1.92 -12.91 5.36
CA ILE A 84 -0.46 -12.94 5.50
C ILE A 84 0.10 -14.37 5.35
N ALA A 85 -0.54 -15.37 5.95
CA ALA A 85 -0.15 -16.76 5.79
C ALA A 85 -0.23 -17.20 4.32
N SER A 86 -1.26 -16.76 3.60
CA SER A 86 -1.43 -17.04 2.18
C SER A 86 -0.40 -16.32 1.31
N VAL A 87 -0.09 -15.05 1.60
CA VAL A 87 1.01 -14.34 0.95
C VAL A 87 2.31 -15.12 1.08
N LEU A 88 2.65 -15.56 2.30
CA LEU A 88 3.87 -16.34 2.56
C LEU A 88 3.86 -17.75 1.91
N LYS A 89 2.69 -18.32 1.69
CA LYS A 89 2.55 -19.65 1.08
C LYS A 89 2.59 -19.62 -0.45
N TYR A 90 1.96 -18.63 -1.06
CA TYR A 90 1.70 -18.60 -2.51
C TYR A 90 2.56 -17.57 -3.26
N SER A 91 3.41 -16.83 -2.55
CA SER A 91 4.30 -15.85 -3.16
C SER A 91 5.64 -15.77 -2.42
N ASN A 92 6.61 -15.11 -3.05
CA ASN A 92 7.91 -14.81 -2.45
C ASN A 92 8.29 -13.36 -2.77
N PRO A 93 7.60 -12.38 -2.17
CA PRO A 93 7.76 -10.99 -2.54
C PRO A 93 9.10 -10.42 -2.09
N ASP A 94 9.67 -9.56 -2.91
CA ASP A 94 10.81 -8.71 -2.53
C ASP A 94 10.36 -7.54 -1.64
N PHE A 95 9.11 -7.08 -1.82
CA PHE A 95 8.50 -6.02 -1.02
C PHE A 95 6.96 -6.10 -1.03
N VAL A 96 6.36 -5.34 -0.14
CA VAL A 96 4.90 -5.18 -0.01
C VAL A 96 4.52 -3.74 -0.27
N LEU A 97 3.43 -3.54 -0.98
CA LEU A 97 2.67 -2.28 -1.04
C LEU A 97 1.40 -2.47 -0.20
N HIS A 98 1.20 -1.63 0.80
CA HIS A 98 -0.03 -1.65 1.59
C HIS A 98 -0.88 -0.42 1.23
N THR A 99 -2.12 -0.65 0.83
CA THR A 99 -2.99 0.41 0.29
C THR A 99 -3.73 1.22 1.38
N GLY A 100 -3.25 1.20 2.63
CA GLY A 100 -3.83 1.99 3.73
C GLY A 100 -4.82 1.23 4.59
N ASP A 101 -5.34 1.89 5.63
CA ASP A 101 -6.22 1.31 6.64
C ASP A 101 -5.58 0.10 7.36
N LEU A 102 -4.37 0.34 7.90
CA LEU A 102 -3.60 -0.66 8.64
C LEU A 102 -4.27 -1.00 9.97
N VAL A 103 -4.77 0.04 10.67
CA VAL A 103 -5.43 -0.03 11.98
C VAL A 103 -6.78 0.70 11.96
N ALA A 104 -7.67 0.36 12.89
CA ALA A 104 -9.00 0.95 12.93
C ALA A 104 -9.03 2.44 13.37
N ASP A 105 -8.03 2.87 14.11
CA ASP A 105 -7.79 4.26 14.49
C ASP A 105 -6.28 4.47 14.71
N GLY A 106 -5.64 5.23 13.83
CA GLY A 106 -4.21 5.49 13.91
C GLY A 106 -3.78 6.20 15.19
N ASN A 107 -4.68 6.94 15.84
CA ASN A 107 -4.40 7.62 17.11
C ASN A 107 -4.46 6.69 18.32
N ASP A 108 -5.03 5.48 18.19
CA ASP A 108 -5.03 4.50 19.27
C ASP A 108 -3.73 3.66 19.26
N PRO A 109 -2.79 3.91 20.20
CA PRO A 109 -1.52 3.18 20.23
C PRO A 109 -1.69 1.69 20.54
N SER A 110 -2.84 1.25 21.08
CA SER A 110 -3.08 -0.16 21.41
C SER A 110 -3.32 -1.06 20.19
N LEU A 111 -3.70 -0.48 19.06
CA LEU A 111 -3.97 -1.21 17.83
C LEU A 111 -2.69 -1.57 17.04
N TRP A 112 -1.64 -0.76 17.16
CA TRP A 112 -0.41 -0.97 16.41
C TRP A 112 0.34 -2.27 16.73
N PRO A 113 0.45 -2.71 18.00
CA PRO A 113 1.02 -4.03 18.31
C PRO A 113 0.26 -5.18 17.66
N ILE A 114 -1.06 -5.07 17.53
CA ILE A 114 -1.90 -6.10 16.88
C ILE A 114 -1.58 -6.19 15.39
N PHE A 115 -1.47 -5.06 14.72
CA PHE A 115 -1.03 -4.99 13.33
C PHE A 115 0.35 -5.58 13.13
N PHE A 116 1.35 -5.14 13.91
CA PHE A 116 2.72 -5.64 13.79
C PHE A 116 2.85 -7.12 14.14
N ASP A 117 2.00 -7.64 15.03
CA ASP A 117 1.98 -9.07 15.34
C ASP A 117 1.44 -9.89 14.16
N ALA A 118 0.36 -9.45 13.53
CA ALA A 118 -0.21 -10.11 12.34
C ALA A 118 0.79 -10.11 11.16
N GLU A 119 1.51 -9.02 10.96
CA GLU A 119 2.46 -8.81 9.86
C GLU A 119 3.87 -9.39 10.13
N ARG A 120 4.17 -9.80 11.35
CA ARG A 120 5.53 -10.11 11.84
C ARG A 120 6.33 -10.99 10.89
N GLU A 121 5.76 -12.11 10.46
CA GLU A 121 6.48 -13.11 9.67
C GLU A 121 6.76 -12.63 8.23
N LEU A 122 5.97 -11.69 7.73
CA LEU A 122 6.18 -11.07 6.42
C LEU A 122 7.16 -9.90 6.54
N LEU A 123 6.92 -8.96 7.45
CA LEU A 123 7.73 -7.75 7.60
C LEU A 123 9.19 -8.02 8.00
N ARG A 124 9.47 -9.15 8.62
CA ARG A 124 10.85 -9.54 8.91
C ARG A 124 11.66 -10.03 7.70
N LYS A 125 11.01 -10.21 6.55
CA LYS A 125 11.61 -10.76 5.32
C LYS A 125 11.62 -9.82 4.14
N VAL A 126 10.76 -8.80 4.14
CA VAL A 126 10.51 -7.93 3.00
C VAL A 126 10.53 -6.45 3.38
N VAL A 127 10.73 -5.60 2.38
CA VAL A 127 10.55 -4.15 2.54
C VAL A 127 9.06 -3.81 2.46
N PHE A 128 8.60 -2.86 3.28
CA PHE A 128 7.21 -2.46 3.38
C PHE A 128 7.03 -1.00 2.96
N PHE A 129 6.13 -0.75 2.03
CA PHE A 129 5.80 0.57 1.50
C PHE A 129 4.30 0.85 1.69
N PRO A 130 3.90 1.53 2.76
CA PRO A 130 2.51 1.83 3.04
C PRO A 130 2.03 3.10 2.33
N SER A 131 0.76 3.11 1.92
CA SER A 131 -0.04 4.31 1.70
C SER A 131 -0.83 4.64 2.96
N LEU A 132 -1.12 5.91 3.17
CA LEU A 132 -1.97 6.36 4.28
C LEU A 132 -3.44 6.13 3.90
N GLY A 133 -4.22 5.56 4.81
CA GLY A 133 -5.67 5.41 4.69
C GLY A 133 -6.44 6.36 5.61
N ASN A 134 -7.75 6.44 5.45
CA ASN A 134 -8.56 7.38 6.24
C ASN A 134 -8.70 6.97 7.73
N HIS A 135 -8.47 5.71 8.06
CA HIS A 135 -8.45 5.22 9.43
C HIS A 135 -7.16 5.55 10.18
N GLU A 136 -6.07 5.83 9.49
CA GLU A 136 -4.85 6.36 10.10
C GLU A 136 -5.04 7.77 10.64
N ARG A 137 -6.03 8.54 10.13
CA ARG A 137 -6.41 9.88 10.61
C ARG A 137 -5.24 10.84 10.75
N ASP A 138 -4.29 10.77 9.84
CA ASP A 138 -3.08 11.58 9.88
C ASP A 138 -2.29 11.48 11.20
N SER A 139 -2.36 10.33 11.84
CA SER A 139 -1.77 10.08 13.14
C SER A 139 -0.25 10.15 13.12
N GLY A 140 0.33 10.79 14.13
CA GLY A 140 1.78 10.75 14.38
C GLY A 140 2.33 9.32 14.52
N ASN A 141 1.53 8.39 15.05
CA ASN A 141 1.92 6.97 15.17
C ASN A 141 2.24 6.34 13.80
N TYR A 142 1.44 6.63 12.77
CA TYR A 142 1.71 6.13 11.41
C TYR A 142 3.08 6.57 10.91
N PHE A 143 3.37 7.86 11.00
CA PHE A 143 4.65 8.42 10.54
C PHE A 143 5.82 7.92 11.37
N ASP A 144 5.67 7.84 12.68
CA ASP A 144 6.73 7.42 13.59
C ASP A 144 7.01 5.92 13.51
N PHE A 145 5.98 5.07 13.53
CA PHE A 145 6.15 3.62 13.59
C PHE A 145 6.51 3.02 12.23
N LEU A 146 6.16 3.66 11.12
CA LEU A 146 6.46 3.17 9.77
C LEU A 146 7.61 3.94 9.11
N ASN A 147 8.07 5.06 9.70
CA ASN A 147 8.99 6.00 9.07
C ASN A 147 8.52 6.41 7.67
N ALA A 148 7.21 6.51 7.51
CA ALA A 148 6.56 6.80 6.26
C ALA A 148 6.52 8.31 5.98
N LYS A 149 6.28 8.66 4.74
CA LYS A 149 5.93 10.02 4.30
C LYS A 149 4.49 9.98 3.80
N ARG A 150 3.82 11.13 3.71
CA ARG A 150 2.48 11.23 3.13
C ARG A 150 2.47 10.75 1.69
N TYR A 151 3.41 11.25 0.89
CA TYR A 151 3.62 10.83 -0.48
C TYR A 151 5.11 10.71 -0.77
N TYR A 152 5.45 9.75 -1.62
CA TYR A 152 6.84 9.45 -1.99
C TYR A 152 6.87 8.59 -3.24
N SER A 153 8.06 8.47 -3.83
CA SER A 153 8.29 7.53 -4.93
C SER A 153 9.59 6.78 -4.76
N PHE A 154 9.69 5.64 -5.41
CA PHE A 154 10.89 4.82 -5.46
C PHE A 154 10.95 4.01 -6.74
N ASN A 155 12.16 3.50 -7.04
CA ASN A 155 12.36 2.61 -8.17
C ASN A 155 12.76 1.21 -7.69
N TRP A 156 12.23 0.18 -8.37
CA TRP A 156 12.62 -1.19 -8.15
C TRP A 156 12.78 -1.88 -9.49
N GLY A 157 14.04 -2.27 -9.84
CA GLY A 157 14.35 -2.76 -11.18
C GLY A 157 14.02 -1.72 -12.26
N SER A 158 13.27 -2.15 -13.27
CA SER A 158 12.78 -1.31 -14.37
C SER A 158 11.46 -0.58 -14.08
N ALA A 159 10.91 -0.73 -12.86
CA ALA A 159 9.63 -0.12 -12.49
C ALA A 159 9.81 1.10 -11.58
N HIS A 160 8.90 2.06 -11.74
CA HIS A 160 8.72 3.23 -10.89
C HIS A 160 7.41 3.12 -10.12
N PHE A 161 7.47 3.43 -8.84
CA PHE A 161 6.34 3.36 -7.91
C PHE A 161 6.14 4.73 -7.28
N THR A 162 4.92 5.25 -7.39
CA THR A 162 4.50 6.51 -6.78
C THR A 162 3.41 6.23 -5.77
N VAL A 163 3.62 6.60 -4.52
CA VAL A 163 2.64 6.48 -3.43
C VAL A 163 2.13 7.87 -3.11
N ILE A 164 0.82 8.06 -3.10
CA ILE A 164 0.17 9.34 -2.78
C ILE A 164 -0.79 9.20 -1.61
N ASP A 165 -0.97 10.27 -0.88
CA ASP A 165 -1.98 10.41 0.16
C ASP A 165 -3.29 10.89 -0.48
N SER A 166 -4.28 10.02 -0.53
CA SER A 166 -5.62 10.32 -1.07
C SER A 166 -6.62 10.73 0.01
N ASP A 167 -6.24 10.70 1.29
CA ASP A 167 -7.10 11.08 2.40
C ASP A 167 -7.00 12.59 2.70
N ILE A 168 -7.60 13.39 1.84
CA ILE A 168 -7.61 14.85 2.00
C ILE A 168 -8.47 15.32 3.19
N GLU A 169 -9.36 14.47 3.71
CA GLU A 169 -10.27 14.88 4.78
C GLU A 169 -9.56 15.03 6.13
N ASN A 170 -8.50 14.28 6.35
CA ASN A 170 -7.71 14.35 7.58
C ASN A 170 -6.49 15.28 7.46
N VAL A 171 -6.28 15.93 6.31
CA VAL A 171 -5.20 16.91 6.10
C VAL A 171 -5.68 18.31 6.48
N GLY A 172 -5.25 18.80 7.64
CA GLY A 172 -5.64 20.13 8.10
C GLY A 172 -7.11 20.23 8.54
N SER A 173 -7.51 21.41 9.02
CA SER A 173 -8.82 21.66 9.60
C SER A 173 -9.74 22.51 8.71
N THR A 174 -9.20 23.15 7.68
CA THR A 174 -9.94 24.04 6.78
C THR A 174 -9.90 23.52 5.33
N GLN A 175 -10.91 23.88 4.54
CA GLN A 175 -10.94 23.53 3.12
C GLN A 175 -9.72 24.12 2.37
N ALA A 176 -9.29 25.32 2.73
CA ALA A 176 -8.12 25.96 2.12
C ALA A 176 -6.82 25.15 2.36
N GLU A 177 -6.66 24.56 3.55
CA GLU A 177 -5.51 23.69 3.84
C GLU A 177 -5.56 22.39 3.03
N LYS A 178 -6.74 21.77 2.91
CA LYS A 178 -6.97 20.59 2.09
C LYS A 178 -6.67 20.85 0.61
N ASP A 179 -7.18 21.95 0.08
CA ASP A 179 -6.97 22.36 -1.32
C ASP A 179 -5.49 22.67 -1.60
N ALA A 180 -4.81 23.34 -0.67
CA ALA A 180 -3.38 23.67 -0.78
C ALA A 180 -2.53 22.38 -0.79
N PHE A 181 -2.80 21.47 0.11
CA PHE A 181 -2.13 20.16 0.15
C PHE A 181 -2.33 19.37 -1.14
N TRP A 182 -3.59 19.25 -1.58
CA TRP A 182 -3.90 18.52 -2.80
C TRP A 182 -3.23 19.10 -4.04
N LEU A 183 -3.22 20.43 -4.14
CA LEU A 183 -2.53 21.14 -5.23
C LEU A 183 -1.01 20.91 -5.20
N GLU A 184 -0.39 20.97 -4.02
CA GLU A 184 1.03 20.68 -3.85
C GLU A 184 1.37 19.26 -4.27
N GLN A 185 0.63 18.27 -3.72
CA GLN A 185 0.83 16.86 -4.03
C GLN A 185 0.61 16.57 -5.52
N THR A 186 -0.42 17.14 -6.13
CA THR A 186 -0.70 16.94 -7.57
C THR A 186 0.42 17.48 -8.45
N ARG A 187 0.98 18.64 -8.11
CA ARG A 187 2.15 19.20 -8.83
C ARG A 187 3.39 18.31 -8.65
N TRP A 188 3.60 17.82 -7.45
CA TRP A 188 4.69 16.89 -7.18
C TRP A 188 4.50 15.59 -7.97
N LEU A 189 3.29 15.03 -7.98
CA LEU A 189 2.92 13.82 -8.70
C LEU A 189 3.19 13.98 -10.21
N GLU A 190 2.75 15.08 -10.82
CA GLU A 190 2.99 15.32 -12.24
C GLU A 190 4.48 15.38 -12.57
N ASN A 191 5.28 16.07 -11.75
CA ASN A 191 6.72 16.15 -11.91
C ASN A 191 7.42 14.77 -11.71
N ASP A 192 6.95 13.98 -10.76
CA ASP A 192 7.45 12.62 -10.49
C ASP A 192 7.18 11.70 -11.68
N LEU A 193 5.94 11.66 -12.18
CA LEU A 193 5.55 10.86 -13.34
C LEU A 193 6.26 11.31 -14.62
N GLN A 194 6.53 12.61 -14.78
CA GLN A 194 7.32 13.12 -15.90
C GLN A 194 8.76 12.58 -15.87
N LYS A 195 9.38 12.53 -14.69
CA LYS A 195 10.73 11.96 -14.52
C LYS A 195 10.76 10.45 -14.71
N ALA A 196 9.66 9.77 -14.38
CA ALA A 196 9.51 8.33 -14.48
C ALA A 196 9.35 7.78 -15.91
N GLN A 197 9.33 8.62 -16.94
CA GLN A 197 9.08 8.20 -18.33
C GLN A 197 10.14 7.24 -18.90
N LYS A 198 11.26 7.04 -18.20
CA LYS A 198 12.28 6.05 -18.56
C LYS A 198 12.03 4.66 -17.98
N ALA A 199 11.10 4.53 -17.04
CA ALA A 199 10.73 3.25 -16.45
C ALA A 199 9.84 2.46 -17.42
N ASP A 200 10.04 1.13 -17.51
CA ASP A 200 9.21 0.25 -18.32
C ASP A 200 7.79 0.13 -17.76
N PHE A 201 7.67 0.15 -16.42
CA PHE A 201 6.40 0.12 -15.70
C PHE A 201 6.30 1.31 -14.76
N ARG A 202 5.13 1.92 -14.70
CA ARG A 202 4.78 3.02 -13.77
C ARG A 202 3.55 2.62 -13.00
N PHE A 203 3.70 2.58 -11.68
CA PHE A 203 2.64 2.19 -10.74
C PHE A 203 2.30 3.35 -9.82
N ILE A 204 1.01 3.50 -9.52
CA ILE A 204 0.54 4.39 -8.46
C ILE A 204 -0.12 3.58 -7.35
N VAL A 205 0.06 4.01 -6.11
CA VAL A 205 -0.57 3.43 -4.93
C VAL A 205 -1.24 4.55 -4.15
N ALA A 206 -2.49 4.35 -3.81
CA ALA A 206 -3.26 5.25 -2.95
C ALA A 206 -4.31 4.43 -2.19
N HIS A 207 -4.90 5.02 -1.16
CA HIS A 207 -5.98 4.34 -0.45
C HIS A 207 -7.31 4.43 -1.22
N HIS A 208 -7.76 5.65 -1.55
CA HIS A 208 -9.04 5.84 -2.23
C HIS A 208 -8.95 5.58 -3.72
N PRO A 209 -9.84 4.75 -4.29
CA PRO A 209 -9.88 4.48 -5.73
C PRO A 209 -10.59 5.61 -6.50
N PRO A 210 -10.25 5.84 -7.79
CA PRO A 210 -10.94 6.82 -8.64
C PRO A 210 -12.30 6.33 -9.14
N MET A 211 -12.58 5.04 -9.05
CA MET A 211 -13.84 4.40 -9.48
C MET A 211 -14.14 3.17 -8.63
N THR A 212 -15.42 2.77 -8.55
CA THR A 212 -15.86 1.67 -7.70
C THR A 212 -17.10 0.96 -8.21
N ALA A 213 -17.23 -0.34 -7.89
CA ALA A 213 -18.44 -1.14 -8.05
C ALA A 213 -19.39 -1.04 -6.82
N VAL A 214 -18.94 -0.41 -5.73
CA VAL A 214 -19.75 -0.24 -4.51
C VAL A 214 -20.68 0.94 -4.70
N LYS A 215 -21.98 0.68 -4.96
CA LYS A 215 -22.98 1.69 -5.34
C LYS A 215 -22.99 2.93 -4.46
N ARG A 216 -22.94 2.75 -3.13
CA ARG A 216 -22.99 3.87 -2.16
C ARG A 216 -21.75 4.76 -2.17
N ARG A 217 -20.63 4.31 -2.78
CA ARG A 217 -19.34 5.00 -2.84
C ARG A 217 -19.05 5.64 -4.20
N GLN A 218 -19.95 5.46 -5.16
CA GLN A 218 -19.78 6.06 -6.48
C GLN A 218 -19.77 7.59 -6.39
N GLY A 219 -18.71 8.22 -6.92
CA GLY A 219 -18.52 9.67 -6.86
C GLY A 219 -18.01 10.21 -5.51
N GLU A 220 -17.66 9.34 -4.56
CA GLU A 220 -17.13 9.73 -3.24
C GLU A 220 -15.75 10.42 -3.34
N ASN A 221 -14.93 10.02 -4.32
CA ASN A 221 -13.55 10.51 -4.46
C ASN A 221 -13.33 11.30 -5.77
N PRO A 222 -14.00 12.45 -5.96
CA PRO A 222 -13.89 13.21 -7.22
C PRO A 222 -12.47 13.72 -7.48
N HIS A 223 -11.69 13.99 -6.44
CA HIS A 223 -10.29 14.40 -6.55
C HIS A 223 -9.41 13.28 -7.13
N MET A 224 -9.68 12.02 -6.81
CA MET A 224 -8.98 10.87 -7.41
C MET A 224 -9.42 10.63 -8.85
N THR A 225 -10.71 10.75 -9.15
CA THR A 225 -11.23 10.67 -10.52
C THR A 225 -10.60 11.75 -11.41
N ALA A 226 -10.36 12.95 -10.88
CA ALA A 226 -9.71 14.06 -11.61
C ALA A 226 -8.25 13.76 -11.99
N LEU A 227 -7.59 12.77 -11.39
CA LEU A 227 -6.22 12.36 -11.74
C LEU A 227 -6.18 11.38 -12.94
N GLU A 228 -7.28 10.75 -13.33
CA GLU A 228 -7.29 9.77 -14.43
C GLU A 228 -6.65 10.28 -15.73
N PRO A 229 -6.93 11.51 -16.21
CA PRO A 229 -6.26 12.04 -17.41
C PRO A 229 -4.73 12.13 -17.26
N MET A 230 -4.23 12.40 -16.05
CA MET A 230 -2.80 12.40 -15.77
C MET A 230 -2.23 10.98 -15.83
N PHE A 231 -2.92 9.98 -15.28
CA PHE A 231 -2.52 8.58 -15.35
C PHE A 231 -2.42 8.09 -16.80
N GLU A 232 -3.38 8.46 -17.63
CA GLU A 232 -3.36 8.15 -19.08
C GLU A 232 -2.21 8.89 -19.80
N LYS A 233 -2.07 10.21 -19.58
CA LYS A 233 -1.02 11.05 -20.18
C LYS A 233 0.38 10.47 -19.93
N TYR A 234 0.65 10.03 -18.70
CA TYR A 234 1.94 9.50 -18.29
C TYR A 234 2.03 7.97 -18.43
N ARG A 235 1.03 7.32 -19.06
CA ARG A 235 1.01 5.89 -19.38
C ARG A 235 1.30 5.02 -18.15
N LEU A 236 0.53 5.19 -17.09
CA LEU A 236 0.61 4.29 -15.95
C LEU A 236 0.27 2.86 -16.39
N SER A 237 1.04 1.89 -15.91
CA SER A 237 0.77 0.48 -16.15
C SER A 237 -0.38 0.00 -15.29
N ALA A 238 -0.38 0.38 -14.00
CA ALA A 238 -1.49 0.10 -13.09
C ALA A 238 -1.50 1.05 -11.89
N GLY A 239 -2.70 1.21 -11.30
CA GLY A 239 -2.93 1.76 -9.97
C GLY A 239 -3.44 0.69 -9.02
N PHE A 240 -2.98 0.73 -7.77
CA PHE A 240 -3.41 -0.15 -6.70
C PHE A 240 -4.06 0.66 -5.58
N PHE A 241 -5.26 0.23 -5.15
CA PHE A 241 -6.11 0.96 -4.22
C PHE A 241 -6.70 0.03 -3.17
N GLY A 242 -7.13 0.60 -2.03
CA GLY A 242 -7.89 -0.04 -0.97
C GLY A 242 -9.28 0.57 -0.84
N HIS A 243 -9.68 0.87 0.42
CA HIS A 243 -10.91 1.57 0.81
C HIS A 243 -12.19 0.78 0.56
N ASP A 244 -12.35 0.18 -0.62
CA ASP A 244 -13.43 -0.74 -0.89
C ASP A 244 -13.00 -2.16 -0.50
N HIS A 245 -13.63 -2.71 0.51
CA HIS A 245 -13.28 -4.00 1.10
C HIS A 245 -13.75 -5.18 0.22
N ASN A 246 -13.10 -5.34 -0.92
CA ASN A 246 -13.41 -6.35 -1.93
C ASN A 246 -12.28 -6.41 -2.97
N TYR A 247 -12.46 -7.17 -4.04
CA TYR A 247 -11.58 -7.17 -5.20
C TYR A 247 -12.28 -6.54 -6.39
N GLN A 248 -11.62 -5.58 -7.05
CA GLN A 248 -12.09 -5.01 -8.30
C GLN A 248 -10.92 -4.78 -9.25
N HIS A 249 -11.11 -5.07 -10.53
CA HIS A 249 -10.16 -4.79 -11.59
C HIS A 249 -10.85 -4.11 -12.75
N TYR A 250 -10.32 -2.97 -13.15
CA TYR A 250 -10.79 -2.18 -14.29
C TYR A 250 -9.67 -1.94 -15.29
N LEU A 251 -10.05 -1.84 -16.57
CA LEU A 251 -9.15 -1.39 -17.63
C LEU A 251 -9.80 -0.21 -18.34
N LYS A 252 -9.18 0.98 -18.22
CA LYS A 252 -9.67 2.21 -18.83
C LYS A 252 -8.51 2.92 -19.54
N ASN A 253 -8.66 3.15 -20.84
CA ASN A 253 -7.70 3.86 -21.68
C ASN A 253 -6.25 3.33 -21.57
N GLY A 254 -6.08 2.02 -21.39
CA GLY A 254 -4.79 1.35 -21.28
C GLY A 254 -4.19 1.32 -19.88
N VAL A 255 -4.82 1.95 -18.89
CA VAL A 255 -4.43 1.91 -17.47
C VAL A 255 -5.28 0.86 -16.75
N HIS A 256 -4.63 -0.01 -15.98
CA HIS A 256 -5.28 -0.97 -15.10
C HIS A 256 -5.48 -0.36 -13.71
N TYR A 257 -6.64 -0.60 -13.09
CA TYR A 257 -6.98 -0.14 -11.74
C TYR A 257 -7.38 -1.35 -10.92
N PHE A 258 -6.62 -1.65 -9.87
CA PHE A 258 -6.89 -2.76 -8.95
C PHE A 258 -7.29 -2.20 -7.59
N ILE A 259 -8.46 -2.58 -7.10
CA ILE A 259 -8.87 -2.36 -5.72
C ILE A 259 -8.69 -3.69 -4.99
N THR A 260 -7.91 -3.69 -3.92
CA THR A 260 -7.50 -4.87 -3.15
C THR A 260 -7.62 -4.60 -1.65
N GLY A 261 -8.82 -4.17 -1.22
CA GLY A 261 -9.14 -3.84 0.16
C GLY A 261 -9.68 -5.04 0.97
N GLY A 262 -9.44 -6.26 0.53
CA GLY A 262 -9.90 -7.48 1.20
C GLY A 262 -8.96 -8.03 2.27
N GLY A 263 -8.10 -7.21 2.88
CA GLY A 263 -7.05 -7.63 3.80
C GLY A 263 -7.52 -7.99 5.22
N GLY A 264 -8.79 -7.69 5.58
CA GLY A 264 -9.29 -7.99 6.94
C GLY A 264 -10.53 -7.20 7.35
N ALA A 265 -10.78 -6.03 6.79
CA ALA A 265 -12.01 -5.26 7.09
C ALA A 265 -13.27 -5.98 6.56
N PRO A 266 -14.47 -5.74 7.13
CA PRO A 266 -15.72 -6.34 6.66
C PRO A 266 -15.97 -6.06 5.18
N LEU A 267 -16.30 -7.09 4.42
CA LEU A 267 -16.47 -6.99 2.97
C LEU A 267 -17.65 -6.11 2.56
N TYR A 268 -17.54 -5.49 1.38
CA TYR A 268 -18.59 -4.74 0.71
C TYR A 268 -19.05 -5.44 -0.56
N ASP A 269 -20.36 -5.35 -0.84
CA ASP A 269 -20.92 -5.84 -2.09
C ASP A 269 -20.39 -5.05 -3.31
N VAL A 270 -20.31 -5.73 -4.45
CA VAL A 270 -19.85 -5.19 -5.73
C VAL A 270 -21.02 -5.20 -6.73
N ASP A 271 -22.07 -4.48 -6.41
CA ASP A 271 -23.40 -4.56 -7.05
C ASP A 271 -23.55 -3.68 -8.30
N THR A 272 -22.64 -2.71 -8.52
CA THR A 272 -22.76 -1.75 -9.61
C THR A 272 -21.41 -1.47 -10.30
N PRO A 273 -20.79 -2.48 -10.95
CA PRO A 273 -19.52 -2.28 -11.62
C PRO A 273 -19.65 -1.30 -12.81
N PRO A 274 -18.68 -0.40 -13.01
CA PRO A 274 -18.65 0.49 -14.16
C PRO A 274 -18.69 -0.29 -15.47
N VAL A 275 -19.66 0.08 -16.33
CA VAL A 275 -19.92 -0.63 -17.59
C VAL A 275 -18.78 -0.41 -18.60
N GLY A 276 -18.39 -1.47 -19.29
CA GLY A 276 -17.42 -1.44 -20.40
C GLY A 276 -15.94 -1.40 -19.98
N ILE A 277 -15.64 -1.20 -18.70
CA ILE A 277 -14.26 -1.18 -18.22
C ILE A 277 -13.96 -2.24 -17.14
N ALA A 278 -14.98 -2.77 -16.46
CA ALA A 278 -14.81 -3.81 -15.45
C ALA A 278 -14.31 -5.13 -16.07
N GLN A 279 -13.20 -5.65 -15.57
CA GLN A 279 -12.62 -6.92 -15.98
C GLN A 279 -13.00 -8.03 -14.98
N LYS A 280 -12.94 -7.72 -13.70
CA LYS A 280 -13.32 -8.62 -12.59
C LYS A 280 -13.76 -7.82 -11.37
N VAL A 281 -14.83 -8.27 -10.72
CA VAL A 281 -15.23 -7.79 -9.39
C VAL A 281 -15.66 -8.97 -8.53
N ALA A 282 -15.33 -8.95 -7.24
CA ALA A 282 -15.71 -10.00 -6.30
C ALA A 282 -15.73 -9.47 -4.87
N SER A 283 -16.80 -9.73 -4.13
CA SER A 283 -16.87 -9.47 -2.69
C SER A 283 -16.19 -10.62 -1.95
N THR A 284 -14.88 -10.52 -1.76
CA THR A 284 -14.07 -11.56 -1.12
C THR A 284 -12.80 -10.97 -0.52
N GLU A 285 -12.28 -11.65 0.49
CA GLU A 285 -10.91 -11.40 0.97
C GLU A 285 -9.91 -11.68 -0.15
N ASN A 286 -8.86 -10.84 -0.22
CA ASN A 286 -7.94 -10.94 -1.34
C ASN A 286 -6.60 -10.25 -1.07
N PHE A 287 -5.63 -10.60 -1.90
CA PHE A 287 -4.38 -9.89 -2.13
C PHE A 287 -3.97 -10.01 -3.60
N VAL A 288 -3.11 -9.14 -4.05
CA VAL A 288 -2.60 -9.14 -5.42
C VAL A 288 -1.12 -9.50 -5.42
N VAL A 289 -0.72 -10.40 -6.31
CA VAL A 289 0.68 -10.75 -6.57
C VAL A 289 1.08 -10.18 -7.93
N VAL A 290 2.15 -9.42 -7.98
CA VAL A 290 2.71 -8.89 -9.23
C VAL A 290 4.12 -9.44 -9.42
N GLN A 291 4.32 -10.10 -10.55
CA GLN A 291 5.60 -10.64 -10.97
C GLN A 291 6.09 -9.87 -12.19
N VAL A 292 7.21 -9.19 -12.04
CA VAL A 292 7.89 -8.47 -13.14
C VAL A 292 9.06 -9.33 -13.62
N ASP A 293 9.12 -9.54 -14.92
CA ASP A 293 10.19 -10.27 -15.61
C ASP A 293 10.61 -9.51 -16.86
N GLY A 294 11.69 -8.75 -16.75
CA GLY A 294 12.14 -7.85 -17.82
C GLY A 294 11.04 -6.85 -18.21
N LYS A 295 10.53 -6.98 -19.44
CA LYS A 295 9.48 -6.11 -20.02
C LYS A 295 8.08 -6.69 -19.91
N THR A 296 7.87 -7.73 -19.12
CA THR A 296 6.57 -8.32 -18.86
C THR A 296 6.23 -8.20 -17.37
N ALA A 297 4.98 -7.94 -17.06
CA ALA A 297 4.48 -7.97 -15.70
C ALA A 297 3.15 -8.72 -15.67
N ARG A 298 3.08 -9.75 -14.83
CA ARG A 298 1.88 -10.55 -14.59
C ARG A 298 1.28 -10.13 -13.25
N VAL A 299 0.01 -9.77 -13.27
CA VAL A 299 -0.77 -9.43 -12.08
C VAL A 299 -1.76 -10.55 -11.83
N GLU A 300 -1.84 -11.01 -10.60
CA GLU A 300 -2.79 -12.02 -10.17
C GLU A 300 -3.47 -11.63 -8.87
N GLY A 301 -4.81 -11.46 -8.90
CA GLY A 301 -5.63 -11.39 -7.70
C GLY A 301 -5.86 -12.78 -7.14
N ARG A 302 -5.70 -12.96 -5.82
CA ARG A 302 -5.87 -14.24 -5.12
C ARG A 302 -6.72 -14.10 -3.87
N THR A 303 -7.47 -15.14 -3.55
CA THR A 303 -8.11 -15.33 -2.25
C THR A 303 -7.15 -15.94 -1.24
N PRO A 304 -7.42 -15.86 0.08
CA PRO A 304 -6.58 -16.46 1.11
C PRO A 304 -6.47 -18.00 1.02
N ASP A 305 -7.44 -18.70 0.46
CA ASP A 305 -7.36 -20.14 0.20
C ASP A 305 -6.49 -20.51 -1.03
N GLY A 306 -5.98 -19.48 -1.74
CA GLY A 306 -5.06 -19.59 -2.86
C GLY A 306 -5.72 -19.72 -4.23
N GLN A 307 -7.04 -19.53 -4.33
CA GLN A 307 -7.70 -19.48 -5.63
C GLN A 307 -7.32 -18.21 -6.39
N SER A 308 -7.12 -18.36 -7.70
CA SER A 308 -6.91 -17.22 -8.59
C SER A 308 -8.26 -16.57 -8.92
N LEU A 309 -8.40 -15.30 -8.62
CA LEU A 309 -9.58 -14.49 -8.94
C LEU A 309 -9.51 -13.95 -10.36
N ASP A 310 -8.33 -13.49 -10.74
CA ASP A 310 -8.07 -12.76 -11.96
C ASP A 310 -6.59 -12.83 -12.31
N ILE A 311 -6.29 -12.90 -13.61
CA ILE A 311 -4.93 -12.89 -14.12
C ILE A 311 -4.87 -11.95 -15.31
N THR A 312 -3.96 -11.00 -15.29
CA THR A 312 -3.71 -10.13 -16.43
C THR A 312 -2.22 -9.87 -16.64
N GLN A 313 -1.87 -9.47 -17.86
CA GLN A 313 -0.52 -9.03 -18.20
C GLN A 313 -0.53 -7.54 -18.49
N LEU A 314 0.38 -6.82 -17.86
CA LEU A 314 0.58 -5.40 -18.11
C LEU A 314 1.57 -5.22 -19.27
N LYS A 315 1.29 -4.21 -20.08
CA LYS A 315 2.23 -3.77 -21.13
C LYS A 315 3.33 -2.92 -20.49
N SER A 316 4.57 -3.16 -20.91
CA SER A 316 5.65 -2.22 -20.64
C SER A 316 5.51 -1.02 -21.59
N TYR A 317 5.91 0.13 -21.10
CA TYR A 317 6.00 1.35 -21.89
C TYR A 317 7.47 1.79 -21.91
N PRO A 318 8.28 1.27 -22.85
CA PRO A 318 9.67 1.68 -22.96
C PRO A 318 9.77 3.21 -23.10
N ALA A 319 10.92 3.76 -22.68
CA ALA A 319 11.19 5.17 -22.82
C ALA A 319 10.79 5.63 -24.22
N ALA A 320 9.92 6.64 -24.31
CA ALA A 320 9.68 7.29 -25.58
C ALA A 320 11.05 7.73 -26.12
N ASP A 321 11.38 7.36 -27.34
CA ASP A 321 12.58 7.87 -27.99
C ASP A 321 12.60 9.38 -27.80
N ALA A 322 13.71 9.89 -27.24
CA ALA A 322 13.86 11.32 -27.06
C ALA A 322 13.61 11.97 -28.44
N PRO A 323 12.77 13.02 -28.54
CA PRO A 323 12.57 13.67 -29.81
C PRO A 323 13.95 13.99 -30.37
N SER A 324 14.24 13.48 -31.56
CA SER A 324 15.43 13.80 -32.29
C SER A 324 15.56 15.33 -32.33
N LYS A 325 16.68 15.83 -31.80
CA LYS A 325 17.01 17.26 -31.74
C LYS A 325 16.98 17.88 -33.13
#